data_14ad21cf6a04d22aa2d9c9fb9af994f5
#
_entry.id   14ad21cf6a04d22aa2d9c9fb9af994f5
#
_cell.length_a   1.000
_cell.length_b   1.000
_cell.length_c   1.000
_cell.angle_alpha   90.00
_cell.angle_beta   90.00
_cell.angle_gamma   90.00
#
_symmetry.space_group_name_H-M   'P 1'
#
loop_
_entity.id
_entity.type
_entity.pdbx_description
1 polymer ?
#
loop_
_entity_poly.entity_id
_entity_poly.type
_entity_poly.pdbx_seq_one_letter_code
_entity_poly.pdbx_strand_id
1 'polypeptide(L)'
;MKIAGGANRLGALVIGGSIRGLSIARSLGRHGVPVWVTAARGDRLATLSRYTRRTLPWITGSPEEQVGYLLRQARDHHLDGWALFPTVDRSAALLSRFRRELATRFRVTTPDWDVLRWAYDKRLTYQLAAQESIDHPWTLCPASEADLEAVDGRFPVILKPAVKADSNRFTADKAWPAENWDRLLARYREARALVPPELILVQDMIPGGGEAQFSFTALCSEGRPIASLTARRTRQYPIDFGRGSSFVETVEVPEIEAPAHRLLAAIHYTGLVELEFKYDRRDRRYKLLDFNARIWTWSSLCCRAGVDYPYLLWRMMLGNRVPEIRGRAGVRWVRMLADVPAAFQELVRGRLRVADYVRSFRGPLEFALSAADDPWPGVLDVPIRAHAFTTKILAHATNLARTVNWTHARGRAPGPKLDESLPR
;
A
#
# COMPACT_ATOMS: atom_id res chain seq x y z
N MET A 1 -4.70 -26.94 -39.29
CA MET A 1 -5.36 -27.80 -38.29
C MET A 1 -5.96 -26.89 -37.21
N LYS A 2 -7.26 -26.61 -37.27
CA LYS A 2 -7.98 -25.78 -36.29
C LYS A 2 -8.05 -26.59 -34.99
N ILE A 3 -7.38 -26.11 -33.94
CA ILE A 3 -7.53 -26.65 -32.59
C ILE A 3 -8.88 -26.14 -32.08
N ALA A 4 -9.86 -27.05 -32.10
CA ALA A 4 -11.16 -26.87 -31.46
C ALA A 4 -11.00 -26.93 -29.94
N GLY A 5 -11.87 -26.22 -29.21
CA GLY A 5 -12.08 -26.37 -27.79
C GLY A 5 -11.57 -25.17 -27.00
N GLY A 6 -12.42 -24.13 -26.86
CA GLY A 6 -12.24 -23.08 -25.86
C GLY A 6 -12.43 -23.64 -24.44
N ALA A 7 -11.47 -24.40 -23.94
CA ALA A 7 -11.37 -24.62 -22.50
C ALA A 7 -11.21 -23.23 -21.86
N ASN A 8 -12.17 -22.83 -21.06
CA ASN A 8 -12.20 -21.57 -20.35
C ASN A 8 -10.91 -21.48 -19.49
N ARG A 9 -9.85 -20.82 -20.03
CA ARG A 9 -8.56 -20.75 -19.36
C ARG A 9 -8.76 -19.95 -18.08
N LEU A 10 -8.54 -20.59 -16.94
CA LEU A 10 -8.61 -19.95 -15.63
C LEU A 10 -7.70 -18.72 -15.63
N GLY A 11 -8.25 -17.57 -15.33
CA GLY A 11 -7.55 -16.29 -15.34
C GLY A 11 -7.46 -15.67 -13.97
N ALA A 12 -7.20 -14.36 -13.96
CA ALA A 12 -7.15 -13.56 -12.76
C ALA A 12 -7.93 -12.26 -12.94
N LEU A 13 -8.70 -11.88 -11.93
CA LEU A 13 -9.33 -10.56 -11.78
C LEU A 13 -8.57 -9.78 -10.72
N VAL A 14 -7.87 -8.73 -11.15
CA VAL A 14 -7.07 -7.87 -10.30
C VAL A 14 -7.92 -6.68 -9.83
N ILE A 15 -8.01 -6.50 -8.52
CA ILE A 15 -8.81 -5.42 -7.92
C ILE A 15 -7.90 -4.23 -7.61
N GLY A 16 -7.89 -3.27 -8.55
CA GLY A 16 -7.10 -2.05 -8.53
C GLY A 16 -6.11 -1.96 -9.68
N GLY A 17 -6.08 -0.79 -10.36
CA GLY A 17 -5.30 -0.52 -11.57
C GLY A 17 -3.93 0.13 -11.32
N SER A 18 -3.44 0.20 -10.08
CA SER A 18 -2.17 0.83 -9.68
C SER A 18 -0.94 0.09 -10.22
N ILE A 19 0.24 0.59 -9.84
CA ILE A 19 1.54 -0.08 -10.09
C ILE A 19 1.55 -1.53 -9.56
N ARG A 20 0.83 -1.82 -8.47
CA ARG A 20 0.68 -3.18 -7.92
C ARG A 20 -0.13 -4.05 -8.86
N GLY A 21 -1.24 -3.53 -9.38
CA GLY A 21 -2.05 -4.20 -10.40
C GLY A 21 -1.26 -4.43 -11.70
N LEU A 22 -0.44 -3.47 -12.11
CA LEU A 22 0.46 -3.61 -13.26
C LEU A 22 1.47 -4.76 -13.07
N SER A 23 2.06 -4.86 -11.88
CA SER A 23 2.98 -5.96 -11.56
C SER A 23 2.30 -7.33 -11.67
N ILE A 24 1.07 -7.47 -11.16
CA ILE A 24 0.28 -8.70 -11.29
C ILE A 24 -0.04 -8.99 -12.75
N ALA A 25 -0.52 -7.98 -13.49
CA ALA A 25 -0.90 -8.15 -14.89
C ALA A 25 0.28 -8.60 -15.76
N ARG A 26 1.46 -8.01 -15.56
CA ARG A 26 2.69 -8.40 -16.26
C ARG A 26 3.15 -9.81 -15.89
N SER A 27 3.18 -10.13 -14.59
CA SER A 27 3.57 -11.44 -14.11
C SER A 27 2.71 -12.53 -14.76
N LEU A 28 1.42 -12.47 -14.54
CA LEU A 28 0.47 -13.48 -15.05
C LEU A 28 0.39 -13.49 -16.57
N GLY A 29 0.36 -12.32 -17.20
CA GLY A 29 0.25 -12.19 -18.65
C GLY A 29 1.45 -12.75 -19.41
N ARG A 30 2.67 -12.61 -18.89
CA ARG A 30 3.89 -13.22 -19.44
C ARG A 30 3.81 -14.76 -19.46
N HIS A 31 3.11 -15.33 -18.49
CA HIS A 31 2.82 -16.78 -18.46
C HIS A 31 1.55 -17.19 -19.25
N GLY A 32 0.97 -16.26 -20.01
CA GLY A 32 -0.21 -16.54 -20.85
C GLY A 32 -1.52 -16.65 -20.08
N VAL A 33 -1.53 -16.31 -18.78
CA VAL A 33 -2.74 -16.29 -17.95
C VAL A 33 -3.60 -15.08 -18.35
N PRO A 34 -4.90 -15.25 -18.64
CA PRO A 34 -5.80 -14.13 -18.92
C PRO A 34 -5.95 -13.22 -17.70
N VAL A 35 -5.71 -11.91 -17.86
CA VAL A 35 -5.83 -10.94 -16.77
C VAL A 35 -6.88 -9.89 -17.10
N TRP A 36 -7.83 -9.70 -16.20
CA TRP A 36 -8.73 -8.55 -16.18
C TRP A 36 -8.42 -7.68 -14.97
N VAL A 37 -8.65 -6.38 -15.10
CA VAL A 37 -8.34 -5.41 -14.07
C VAL A 37 -9.58 -4.57 -13.76
N THR A 38 -9.93 -4.44 -12.47
CA THR A 38 -10.88 -3.40 -12.07
C THR A 38 -10.12 -2.10 -11.78
N ALA A 39 -10.61 -0.98 -12.27
CA ALA A 39 -9.96 0.30 -12.08
C ALA A 39 -10.93 1.42 -11.74
N ALA A 40 -10.59 2.23 -10.74
CA ALA A 40 -11.26 3.49 -10.44
C ALA A 40 -10.68 4.64 -11.31
N ARG A 41 -11.40 5.76 -11.37
CA ARG A 41 -10.91 6.99 -12.02
C ARG A 41 -9.61 7.44 -11.34
N GLY A 42 -8.49 7.50 -12.06
CA GLY A 42 -7.19 7.91 -11.52
C GLY A 42 -6.27 6.76 -11.05
N ASP A 43 -6.73 5.53 -11.07
CA ASP A 43 -5.93 4.33 -10.77
C ASP A 43 -5.92 3.38 -11.97
N ARG A 44 -5.23 3.78 -13.06
CA ARG A 44 -5.38 3.16 -14.39
C ARG A 44 -4.09 2.61 -15.01
N LEU A 45 -2.96 2.57 -14.29
CA LEU A 45 -1.69 2.12 -14.86
C LEU A 45 -1.75 0.70 -15.43
N ALA A 46 -2.35 -0.22 -14.67
CA ALA A 46 -2.48 -1.61 -15.11
C ALA A 46 -3.39 -1.77 -16.34
N THR A 47 -4.34 -0.84 -16.55
CA THR A 47 -5.25 -0.89 -17.71
C THR A 47 -4.56 -0.53 -19.04
N LEU A 48 -3.38 0.08 -18.97
CA LEU A 48 -2.55 0.44 -20.12
C LEU A 48 -1.63 -0.69 -20.56
N SER A 49 -1.53 -1.75 -19.74
CA SER A 49 -0.68 -2.90 -20.05
C SER A 49 -1.30 -3.75 -21.17
N ARG A 50 -0.44 -4.18 -22.12
CA ARG A 50 -0.83 -5.16 -23.17
C ARG A 50 -1.30 -6.50 -22.59
N TYR A 51 -0.96 -6.78 -21.33
CA TYR A 51 -1.34 -7.99 -20.63
C TYR A 51 -2.73 -7.90 -19.97
N THR A 52 -3.31 -6.72 -19.88
CA THR A 52 -4.70 -6.52 -19.43
C THR A 52 -5.66 -6.73 -20.60
N ARG A 53 -6.33 -7.87 -20.61
CA ARG A 53 -7.28 -8.22 -21.68
C ARG A 53 -8.57 -7.44 -21.62
N ARG A 54 -9.02 -7.08 -20.42
CA ARG A 54 -10.24 -6.31 -20.19
C ARG A 54 -10.15 -5.47 -18.92
N THR A 55 -10.72 -4.29 -18.98
CA THR A 55 -10.88 -3.41 -17.82
C THR A 55 -12.35 -3.35 -17.43
N LEU A 56 -12.63 -3.51 -16.14
CA LEU A 56 -13.94 -3.30 -15.54
C LEU A 56 -13.89 -2.04 -14.66
N PRO A 57 -14.95 -1.22 -14.61
CA PRO A 57 -15.00 -0.12 -13.66
C PRO A 57 -15.04 -0.68 -12.24
N TRP A 58 -14.30 -0.04 -11.30
CA TRP A 58 -14.50 -0.33 -9.89
C TRP A 58 -15.58 0.57 -9.33
N ILE A 59 -16.57 -0.03 -8.66
CA ILE A 59 -17.69 0.70 -8.08
C ILE A 59 -17.34 1.25 -6.69
N THR A 60 -17.94 2.39 -6.37
CA THR A 60 -18.03 2.92 -5.00
C THR A 60 -19.32 2.39 -4.38
N GLY A 61 -19.31 2.11 -3.08
CA GLY A 61 -20.48 1.59 -2.38
C GLY A 61 -20.08 0.80 -1.14
N SER A 62 -21.07 0.16 -0.52
CA SER A 62 -20.84 -0.71 0.63
C SER A 62 -20.00 -1.94 0.26
N PRO A 63 -19.39 -2.62 1.22
CA PRO A 63 -18.72 -3.89 0.98
C PRO A 63 -19.60 -4.93 0.30
N GLU A 64 -20.88 -5.02 0.70
CA GLU A 64 -21.87 -5.95 0.17
C GLU A 64 -22.19 -5.64 -1.30
N GLU A 65 -22.33 -4.36 -1.66
CA GLU A 65 -22.54 -3.93 -3.03
C GLU A 65 -21.34 -4.28 -3.91
N GLN A 66 -20.12 -4.10 -3.40
CA GLN A 66 -18.88 -4.44 -4.11
C GLN A 66 -18.75 -5.96 -4.33
N VAL A 67 -19.12 -6.77 -3.35
CA VAL A 67 -19.16 -8.25 -3.47
C VAL A 67 -20.22 -8.68 -4.47
N GLY A 68 -21.44 -8.15 -4.35
CA GLY A 68 -22.51 -8.42 -5.31
C GLY A 68 -22.12 -8.02 -6.74
N TYR A 69 -21.39 -6.92 -6.91
CA TYR A 69 -20.82 -6.53 -8.20
C TYR A 69 -19.85 -7.59 -8.74
N LEU A 70 -18.88 -8.05 -7.93
CA LEU A 70 -17.94 -9.08 -8.37
C LEU A 70 -18.63 -10.38 -8.78
N LEU A 71 -19.62 -10.83 -8.01
CA LEU A 71 -20.39 -12.03 -8.32
C LEU A 71 -21.23 -11.87 -9.61
N ARG A 72 -21.80 -10.69 -9.86
CA ARG A 72 -22.45 -10.40 -11.16
C ARG A 72 -21.46 -10.46 -12.31
N GLN A 73 -20.26 -9.83 -12.17
CA GLN A 73 -19.23 -9.90 -13.22
C GLN A 73 -18.78 -11.34 -13.48
N ALA A 74 -18.68 -12.18 -12.45
CA ALA A 74 -18.37 -13.60 -12.63
C ALA A 74 -19.39 -14.32 -13.48
N ARG A 75 -20.69 -14.12 -13.20
CA ARG A 75 -21.78 -14.73 -13.94
C ARG A 75 -21.87 -14.21 -15.37
N ASP A 76 -21.87 -12.88 -15.54
CA ASP A 76 -22.13 -12.22 -16.82
C ASP A 76 -20.98 -12.42 -17.81
N HIS A 77 -19.78 -12.73 -17.32
CA HIS A 77 -18.58 -12.90 -18.13
C HIS A 77 -17.91 -14.28 -18.00
N HIS A 78 -18.59 -15.22 -17.34
CA HIS A 78 -18.09 -16.61 -17.18
C HIS A 78 -16.68 -16.67 -16.55
N LEU A 79 -16.48 -15.91 -15.44
CA LEU A 79 -15.20 -15.88 -14.72
C LEU A 79 -15.12 -16.93 -13.60
N ASP A 80 -15.92 -17.98 -13.66
CA ASP A 80 -15.93 -19.03 -12.64
C ASP A 80 -14.54 -19.67 -12.49
N GLY A 81 -14.09 -19.77 -11.24
CA GLY A 81 -12.79 -20.31 -10.90
C GLY A 81 -11.60 -19.36 -11.11
N TRP A 82 -11.83 -18.13 -11.57
CA TRP A 82 -10.77 -17.12 -11.70
C TRP A 82 -10.24 -16.72 -10.33
N ALA A 83 -8.93 -16.37 -10.25
CA ALA A 83 -8.32 -15.93 -9.02
C ALA A 83 -8.53 -14.42 -8.80
N LEU A 84 -8.93 -14.02 -7.57
CA LEU A 84 -9.09 -12.62 -7.18
C LEU A 84 -7.80 -12.12 -6.52
N PHE A 85 -7.19 -11.07 -7.08
CA PHE A 85 -5.97 -10.46 -6.55
C PHE A 85 -6.25 -9.04 -6.02
N PRO A 86 -6.16 -8.80 -4.69
CA PRO A 86 -6.26 -7.45 -4.14
C PRO A 86 -4.94 -6.69 -4.30
N THR A 87 -5.03 -5.37 -4.52
CA THR A 87 -3.85 -4.49 -4.63
C THR A 87 -3.66 -3.55 -3.46
N VAL A 88 -4.68 -3.37 -2.61
CA VAL A 88 -4.65 -2.49 -1.43
C VAL A 88 -5.27 -3.19 -0.21
N ASP A 89 -4.99 -2.68 0.99
CA ASP A 89 -5.45 -3.29 2.24
C ASP A 89 -6.98 -3.36 2.32
N ARG A 90 -7.68 -2.33 1.83
CA ARG A 90 -9.16 -2.31 1.77
C ARG A 90 -9.71 -3.43 0.89
N SER A 91 -9.12 -3.67 -0.28
CA SER A 91 -9.57 -4.78 -1.14
C SER A 91 -9.19 -6.15 -0.57
N ALA A 92 -8.04 -6.26 0.12
CA ALA A 92 -7.68 -7.50 0.82
C ALA A 92 -8.68 -7.81 1.94
N ALA A 93 -9.05 -6.80 2.76
CA ALA A 93 -10.05 -6.95 3.80
C ALA A 93 -11.44 -7.31 3.24
N LEU A 94 -11.85 -6.70 2.13
CA LEU A 94 -13.11 -7.04 1.45
C LEU A 94 -13.11 -8.52 1.04
N LEU A 95 -12.09 -8.97 0.32
CA LEU A 95 -12.01 -10.36 -0.15
C LEU A 95 -11.95 -11.36 0.99
N SER A 96 -11.28 -11.01 2.08
CA SER A 96 -11.11 -11.88 3.25
C SER A 96 -12.42 -12.00 4.06
N ARG A 97 -13.11 -10.90 4.30
CA ARG A 97 -14.39 -10.90 5.06
C ARG A 97 -15.51 -11.65 4.34
N PHE A 98 -15.56 -11.51 3.02
CA PHE A 98 -16.58 -12.14 2.18
C PHE A 98 -16.05 -13.37 1.42
N ARG A 99 -14.99 -14.00 1.98
CA ARG A 99 -14.31 -15.12 1.34
C ARG A 99 -15.25 -16.28 1.00
N ARG A 100 -16.14 -16.66 1.91
CA ARG A 100 -17.09 -17.77 1.72
C ARG A 100 -18.05 -17.49 0.56
N GLU A 101 -18.57 -16.29 0.48
CA GLU A 101 -19.48 -15.86 -0.56
C GLU A 101 -18.76 -15.79 -1.93
N LEU A 102 -17.60 -15.14 -1.98
CA LEU A 102 -16.80 -15.02 -3.20
C LEU A 102 -16.27 -16.38 -3.70
N ALA A 103 -15.99 -17.32 -2.79
CA ALA A 103 -15.51 -18.65 -3.13
C ALA A 103 -16.54 -19.51 -3.88
N THR A 104 -17.81 -19.11 -3.92
CA THR A 104 -18.84 -19.75 -4.75
C THR A 104 -18.55 -19.62 -6.25
N ARG A 105 -17.77 -18.59 -6.65
CA ARG A 105 -17.44 -18.31 -8.04
C ARG A 105 -15.93 -18.14 -8.30
N PHE A 106 -15.18 -17.67 -7.30
CA PHE A 106 -13.78 -17.27 -7.45
C PHE A 106 -12.84 -18.09 -6.57
N ARG A 107 -11.57 -18.09 -6.91
CA ARG A 107 -10.48 -18.49 -6.02
C ARG A 107 -9.98 -17.24 -5.30
N VAL A 108 -10.22 -17.15 -4.01
CA VAL A 108 -9.87 -15.98 -3.21
C VAL A 108 -8.43 -16.14 -2.71
N THR A 109 -7.54 -15.22 -3.08
CA THR A 109 -6.10 -15.31 -2.81
C THR A 109 -5.68 -14.80 -1.44
N THR A 110 -6.59 -14.19 -0.68
CA THR A 110 -6.35 -13.75 0.71
C THR A 110 -6.69 -14.86 1.70
N PRO A 111 -6.09 -14.91 2.88
CA PRO A 111 -6.53 -15.79 3.96
C PRO A 111 -7.92 -15.38 4.49
N ASP A 112 -8.49 -16.20 5.37
CA ASP A 112 -9.70 -15.86 6.10
C ASP A 112 -9.50 -14.63 7.00
N TRP A 113 -10.62 -13.96 7.36
CA TRP A 113 -10.56 -12.72 8.14
C TRP A 113 -9.88 -12.89 9.50
N ASP A 114 -10.06 -14.05 10.15
CA ASP A 114 -9.44 -14.33 11.44
C ASP A 114 -7.91 -14.35 11.38
N VAL A 115 -7.35 -14.63 10.22
CA VAL A 115 -5.91 -14.53 9.95
C VAL A 115 -5.53 -13.15 9.43
N LEU A 116 -6.26 -12.62 8.44
CA LEU A 116 -5.91 -11.35 7.80
C LEU A 116 -5.99 -10.16 8.77
N ARG A 117 -6.89 -10.18 9.75
CA ARG A 117 -7.05 -9.11 10.74
C ARG A 117 -5.76 -8.78 11.50
N TRP A 118 -4.88 -9.77 11.74
CA TRP A 118 -3.58 -9.58 12.37
C TRP A 118 -2.63 -8.69 11.56
N ALA A 119 -2.80 -8.64 10.25
CA ALA A 119 -2.07 -7.74 9.36
C ALA A 119 -2.81 -6.41 9.13
N TYR A 120 -4.13 -6.42 9.20
CA TYR A 120 -4.97 -5.26 8.87
C TYR A 120 -5.01 -4.23 9.99
N ASP A 121 -5.02 -4.68 11.26
CA ASP A 121 -5.05 -3.85 12.47
C ASP A 121 -3.69 -3.86 13.17
N LYS A 122 -3.02 -2.72 13.20
CA LYS A 122 -1.69 -2.58 13.79
C LYS A 122 -1.65 -2.89 15.29
N ARG A 123 -2.77 -2.71 16.00
CA ARG A 123 -2.87 -3.09 17.43
C ARG A 123 -2.66 -4.59 17.57
N LEU A 124 -3.34 -5.37 16.72
CA LEU A 124 -3.19 -6.82 16.69
C LEU A 124 -1.80 -7.23 16.18
N THR A 125 -1.27 -6.52 15.18
CA THR A 125 0.11 -6.78 14.69
C THR A 125 1.13 -6.67 15.83
N TYR A 126 1.07 -5.61 16.64
CA TYR A 126 2.03 -5.42 17.74
C TYR A 126 1.74 -6.33 18.94
N GLN A 127 0.48 -6.66 19.19
CA GLN A 127 0.11 -7.68 20.17
C GLN A 127 0.72 -9.03 19.81
N LEU A 128 0.59 -9.46 18.57
CA LEU A 128 1.18 -10.70 18.07
C LEU A 128 2.71 -10.65 18.15
N ALA A 129 3.33 -9.53 17.75
CA ALA A 129 4.77 -9.35 17.84
C ALA A 129 5.28 -9.50 19.29
N ALA A 130 4.57 -8.92 20.26
CA ALA A 130 4.90 -9.06 21.68
C ALA A 130 4.74 -10.52 22.16
N GLN A 131 3.67 -11.21 21.78
CA GLN A 131 3.44 -12.63 22.12
C GLN A 131 4.55 -13.53 21.59
N GLU A 132 5.03 -13.25 20.37
CA GLU A 132 6.09 -14.01 19.71
C GLU A 132 7.50 -13.50 20.04
N SER A 133 7.65 -12.59 21.01
CA SER A 133 8.93 -11.98 21.38
C SER A 133 9.68 -11.38 20.19
N ILE A 134 8.96 -10.68 19.33
CA ILE A 134 9.50 -9.97 18.16
C ILE A 134 9.65 -8.50 18.52
N ASP A 135 10.86 -7.98 18.34
CA ASP A 135 11.15 -6.57 18.57
C ASP A 135 10.24 -5.67 17.71
N HIS A 136 9.59 -4.73 18.36
CA HIS A 136 8.78 -3.69 17.74
C HIS A 136 8.96 -2.37 18.49
N PRO A 137 8.67 -1.20 17.89
CA PRO A 137 8.73 0.05 18.62
C PRO A 137 7.72 0.07 19.74
N TRP A 138 8.06 0.70 20.88
CA TRP A 138 7.10 0.95 21.93
C TRP A 138 5.86 1.62 21.34
N THR A 139 4.69 1.13 21.71
CA THR A 139 3.41 1.53 21.12
C THR A 139 2.36 1.65 22.20
N LEU A 140 1.66 2.80 22.23
CA LEU A 140 0.53 3.11 23.09
C LEU A 140 -0.73 3.30 22.23
N CYS A 141 -1.86 2.79 22.70
CA CYS A 141 -3.17 3.06 22.15
C CYS A 141 -3.96 3.88 23.20
N PRO A 142 -3.86 5.22 23.22
CA PRO A 142 -4.45 6.04 24.25
C PRO A 142 -5.96 6.14 24.08
N ALA A 143 -6.74 5.84 25.12
CA ALA A 143 -8.18 6.05 25.16
C ALA A 143 -8.53 7.51 25.50
N SER A 144 -7.65 8.21 26.22
CA SER A 144 -7.82 9.59 26.69
C SER A 144 -6.52 10.39 26.61
N GLU A 145 -6.59 11.71 26.84
CA GLU A 145 -5.39 12.56 26.94
C GLU A 145 -4.52 12.20 28.16
N ALA A 146 -5.12 11.72 29.24
CA ALA A 146 -4.38 11.32 30.44
C ALA A 146 -3.44 10.14 30.17
N ASP A 147 -3.82 9.22 29.27
CA ASP A 147 -2.99 8.07 28.92
C ASP A 147 -1.69 8.48 28.20
N LEU A 148 -1.65 9.70 27.64
CA LEU A 148 -0.44 10.22 26.98
C LEU A 148 0.72 10.47 27.96
N GLU A 149 0.47 10.56 29.26
CA GLU A 149 1.51 10.68 30.28
C GLU A 149 2.52 9.51 30.21
N ALA A 150 2.07 8.34 29.74
CA ALA A 150 2.94 7.19 29.50
C ALA A 150 4.01 7.42 28.41
N VAL A 151 3.92 8.52 27.64
CA VAL A 151 4.91 8.92 26.63
C VAL A 151 6.11 9.65 27.23
N ASP A 152 6.05 10.02 28.51
CA ASP A 152 7.12 10.81 29.14
C ASP A 152 8.52 10.21 28.92
N GLY A 153 9.47 11.07 28.59
CA GLY A 153 10.85 10.69 28.28
C GLY A 153 11.08 9.98 26.95
N ARG A 154 10.05 9.77 26.08
CA ARG A 154 10.16 9.00 24.83
C ARG A 154 10.22 9.83 23.55
N PHE A 155 10.29 11.13 23.65
CA PHE A 155 10.34 11.97 22.44
C PHE A 155 11.63 11.80 21.63
N PRO A 156 11.53 11.89 20.27
CA PRO A 156 10.32 12.12 19.47
C PRO A 156 9.46 10.86 19.28
N VAL A 157 8.14 11.07 19.17
CA VAL A 157 7.15 10.02 18.89
C VAL A 157 6.39 10.31 17.59
N ILE A 158 5.65 9.32 17.11
CA ILE A 158 4.75 9.48 15.96
C ILE A 158 3.33 9.05 16.33
N LEU A 159 2.32 9.76 15.81
CA LEU A 159 0.94 9.28 15.79
C LEU A 159 0.65 8.65 14.44
N LYS A 160 -0.01 7.50 14.45
CA LYS A 160 -0.43 6.81 13.23
C LYS A 160 -1.77 6.10 13.39
N PRO A 161 -2.55 5.91 12.31
CA PRO A 161 -3.80 5.16 12.40
C PRO A 161 -3.53 3.68 12.64
N ALA A 162 -4.32 3.07 13.54
CA ALA A 162 -4.30 1.64 13.79
C ALA A 162 -4.73 0.86 12.54
N VAL A 163 -5.75 1.36 11.85
CA VAL A 163 -6.29 0.80 10.61
C VAL A 163 -6.25 1.87 9.51
N LYS A 164 -5.73 1.52 8.35
CA LYS A 164 -5.64 2.44 7.22
C LYS A 164 -6.94 2.44 6.42
N ALA A 165 -7.76 3.47 6.60
CA ALA A 165 -9.06 3.62 5.95
C ALA A 165 -9.09 4.60 4.77
N ASP A 166 -8.03 5.40 4.57
CA ASP A 166 -7.90 6.45 3.53
C ASP A 166 -9.11 7.41 3.44
N SER A 167 -9.79 7.63 4.58
CA SER A 167 -11.05 8.40 4.65
C SER A 167 -10.86 9.86 5.05
N ASN A 168 -9.73 10.20 5.66
CA ASN A 168 -9.40 11.56 6.11
C ASN A 168 -7.88 11.78 6.09
N ARG A 169 -7.43 13.01 6.41
CA ARG A 169 -5.99 13.36 6.38
C ARG A 169 -5.14 12.51 7.33
N PHE A 170 -5.66 12.13 8.51
CA PHE A 170 -4.91 11.31 9.45
C PHE A 170 -4.72 9.88 8.93
N THR A 171 -5.78 9.27 8.41
CA THR A 171 -5.71 7.91 7.85
C THR A 171 -4.99 7.84 6.50
N ALA A 172 -4.97 8.96 5.75
CA ALA A 172 -4.23 9.07 4.49
C ALA A 172 -2.73 9.26 4.69
N ASP A 173 -2.31 9.92 5.79
CA ASP A 173 -0.90 10.10 6.12
C ASP A 173 -0.31 8.82 6.73
N LYS A 174 0.99 8.63 6.57
CA LYS A 174 1.69 7.48 7.13
C LYS A 174 1.93 7.62 8.63
N ALA A 175 2.31 8.82 9.06
CA ALA A 175 2.57 9.16 10.45
C ALA A 175 2.60 10.69 10.63
N TRP A 176 2.21 11.15 11.81
CA TRP A 176 2.33 12.54 12.26
C TRP A 176 3.38 12.63 13.37
N PRO A 177 4.53 13.26 13.14
CA PRO A 177 5.57 13.37 14.16
C PRO A 177 5.20 14.38 15.26
N ALA A 178 5.70 14.10 16.48
CA ALA A 178 5.65 14.99 17.63
C ALA A 178 6.99 14.93 18.36
N GLU A 179 7.67 16.07 18.43
CA GLU A 179 9.01 16.22 18.99
C GLU A 179 8.96 16.51 20.50
N ASN A 180 7.82 16.91 21.02
CA ASN A 180 7.61 17.27 22.41
C ASN A 180 6.15 17.11 22.84
N TRP A 181 5.86 17.34 24.11
CA TRP A 181 4.55 17.18 24.71
C TRP A 181 3.47 18.06 24.06
N ASP A 182 3.73 19.35 23.86
CA ASP A 182 2.75 20.28 23.29
C ASP A 182 2.34 19.85 21.88
N ARG A 183 3.33 19.38 21.10
CA ARG A 183 3.08 18.89 19.74
C ARG A 183 2.30 17.59 19.75
N LEU A 184 2.62 16.68 20.68
CA LEU A 184 1.88 15.43 20.85
C LEU A 184 0.41 15.70 21.18
N LEU A 185 0.15 16.54 22.17
CA LEU A 185 -1.21 16.89 22.61
C LEU A 185 -2.01 17.56 21.47
N ALA A 186 -1.41 18.51 20.77
CA ALA A 186 -2.03 19.14 19.62
C ALA A 186 -2.38 18.14 18.51
N ARG A 187 -1.45 17.23 18.17
CA ARG A 187 -1.66 16.19 17.15
C ARG A 187 -2.70 15.17 17.57
N TYR A 188 -2.71 14.78 18.84
CA TYR A 188 -3.70 13.85 19.36
C TYR A 188 -5.11 14.41 19.30
N ARG A 189 -5.31 15.68 19.73
CA ARG A 189 -6.60 16.38 19.62
C ARG A 189 -7.05 16.51 18.17
N GLU A 190 -6.11 16.84 17.27
CA GLU A 190 -6.37 16.90 15.84
C GLU A 190 -6.80 15.54 15.27
N ALA A 191 -6.13 14.45 15.66
CA ALA A 191 -6.48 13.09 15.25
C ALA A 191 -7.83 12.65 15.79
N ARG A 192 -8.11 12.93 17.07
CA ARG A 192 -9.41 12.63 17.73
C ARG A 192 -10.60 13.31 17.07
N ALA A 193 -10.40 14.45 16.46
CA ALA A 193 -11.45 15.13 15.68
C ALA A 193 -11.76 14.41 14.34
N LEU A 194 -10.92 13.48 13.92
CA LEU A 194 -11.03 12.79 12.64
C LEU A 194 -11.37 11.30 12.78
N VAL A 195 -10.96 10.67 13.87
CA VAL A 195 -11.15 9.23 14.14
C VAL A 195 -11.41 8.98 15.61
N PRO A 196 -12.09 7.87 15.99
CA PRO A 196 -12.20 7.42 17.36
C PRO A 196 -10.82 7.16 18.00
N PRO A 197 -10.67 7.39 19.33
CA PRO A 197 -9.36 7.31 20.01
C PRO A 197 -8.71 5.93 19.87
N GLU A 198 -9.49 4.85 19.89
CA GLU A 198 -9.00 3.48 19.71
C GLU A 198 -8.33 3.22 18.34
N LEU A 199 -8.49 4.12 17.38
CA LEU A 199 -7.81 4.06 16.10
C LEU A 199 -6.53 4.92 16.04
N ILE A 200 -6.12 5.52 17.15
CA ILE A 200 -4.90 6.33 17.24
C ILE A 200 -3.82 5.53 17.97
N LEU A 201 -2.68 5.35 17.35
CA LEU A 201 -1.48 4.80 17.97
C LEU A 201 -0.45 5.92 18.16
N VAL A 202 0.17 5.97 19.34
CA VAL A 202 1.37 6.74 19.63
C VAL A 202 2.54 5.75 19.72
N GLN A 203 3.62 6.02 19.02
CA GLN A 203 4.71 5.07 18.88
C GLN A 203 6.06 5.77 18.88
N ASP A 204 7.09 5.12 19.46
CA ASP A 204 8.48 5.57 19.35
C ASP A 204 8.86 5.84 17.89
N MET A 205 9.48 6.98 17.63
CA MET A 205 10.06 7.27 16.33
C MET A 205 11.46 6.67 16.24
N ILE A 206 11.58 5.55 15.50
CA ILE A 206 12.88 4.96 15.23
C ILE A 206 13.68 5.88 14.31
N PRO A 207 14.93 6.29 14.68
CA PRO A 207 15.77 7.15 13.86
C PRO A 207 16.12 6.54 12.50
N GLY A 208 16.59 7.37 11.58
CA GLY A 208 17.00 6.98 10.24
C GLY A 208 15.88 7.12 9.21
N GLY A 209 16.26 7.24 7.94
CA GLY A 209 15.39 7.37 6.78
C GLY A 209 14.97 6.03 6.18
N GLY A 210 14.76 6.03 4.86
CA GLY A 210 14.39 4.84 4.10
C GLY A 210 15.48 3.76 4.11
N GLU A 211 16.73 4.17 4.19
CA GLU A 211 17.90 3.28 4.20
C GLU A 211 17.96 2.33 5.41
N ALA A 212 17.26 2.66 6.49
CA ALA A 212 17.11 1.82 7.67
C ALA A 212 15.91 0.86 7.60
N GLN A 213 15.14 0.87 6.51
CA GLN A 213 13.95 0.03 6.34
C GLN A 213 14.27 -1.20 5.48
N PHE A 214 13.85 -2.35 6.00
CA PHE A 214 14.02 -3.65 5.38
C PHE A 214 12.68 -4.34 5.27
N SER A 215 12.52 -5.21 4.29
CA SER A 215 11.31 -6.00 4.09
C SER A 215 11.68 -7.48 3.97
N PHE A 216 10.97 -8.33 4.69
CA PHE A 216 10.86 -9.75 4.38
C PHE A 216 9.58 -9.95 3.57
N THR A 217 9.70 -10.60 2.40
CA THR A 217 8.54 -10.91 1.56
C THR A 217 8.42 -12.39 1.33
N ALA A 218 7.20 -12.91 1.33
CA ALA A 218 6.98 -14.33 1.13
C ALA A 218 5.64 -14.64 0.44
N LEU A 219 5.59 -15.82 -0.17
CA LEU A 219 4.40 -16.61 -0.38
C LEU A 219 4.40 -17.71 0.68
N CYS A 220 3.37 -17.76 1.50
CA CYS A 220 3.23 -18.70 2.58
C CYS A 220 2.13 -19.74 2.31
N SER A 221 2.32 -20.93 2.88
CA SER A 221 1.30 -21.96 3.02
C SER A 221 1.31 -22.46 4.46
N GLU A 222 0.18 -22.32 5.16
CA GLU A 222 0.00 -22.74 6.55
C GLU A 222 1.12 -22.25 7.50
N GLY A 223 1.43 -20.96 7.43
CA GLY A 223 2.47 -20.33 8.24
C GLY A 223 3.91 -20.51 7.74
N ARG A 224 4.14 -21.38 6.76
CA ARG A 224 5.46 -21.67 6.24
C ARG A 224 5.74 -20.88 4.95
N PRO A 225 6.78 -20.04 4.87
CA PRO A 225 7.24 -19.43 3.64
C PRO A 225 7.73 -20.49 2.65
N ILE A 226 7.10 -20.57 1.47
CA ILE A 226 7.51 -21.47 0.37
C ILE A 226 8.28 -20.72 -0.72
N ALA A 227 8.14 -19.42 -0.80
CA ALA A 227 8.99 -18.57 -1.62
C ALA A 227 9.27 -17.28 -0.83
N SER A 228 10.52 -16.84 -0.78
CA SER A 228 10.91 -15.68 0.02
C SER A 228 12.08 -14.90 -0.56
N LEU A 229 12.19 -13.64 -0.17
CA LEU A 229 13.37 -12.81 -0.31
C LEU A 229 13.36 -11.67 0.73
N THR A 230 14.54 -11.10 0.98
CA THR A 230 14.69 -9.87 1.76
C THR A 230 15.14 -8.72 0.88
N ALA A 231 14.69 -7.51 1.22
CA ALA A 231 15.01 -6.31 0.48
C ALA A 231 15.24 -5.12 1.42
N ARG A 232 15.99 -4.15 0.94
CA ARG A 232 16.26 -2.88 1.63
C ARG A 232 15.64 -1.74 0.84
N ARG A 233 14.89 -0.87 1.50
CA ARG A 233 14.48 0.41 0.95
C ARG A 233 15.66 1.36 1.00
N THR A 234 16.24 1.68 -0.14
CA THR A 234 17.39 2.59 -0.21
C THR A 234 16.95 4.04 -0.25
N ARG A 235 15.91 4.36 -1.01
CA ARG A 235 15.32 5.71 -1.11
C ARG A 235 13.79 5.65 -1.10
N GLN A 236 13.17 6.76 -0.67
CA GLN A 236 11.72 6.92 -0.61
C GLN A 236 11.30 8.34 -1.01
N TYR A 237 10.04 8.50 -1.37
CA TYR A 237 9.48 9.80 -1.67
C TYR A 237 8.08 9.98 -1.06
N PRO A 238 7.80 11.11 -0.38
CA PRO A 238 8.74 12.13 0.13
C PRO A 238 9.86 11.51 0.98
N ILE A 239 11.03 12.20 1.08
CA ILE A 239 12.19 11.64 1.81
C ILE A 239 11.93 11.47 3.31
N ASP A 240 11.14 12.38 3.90
CA ASP A 240 10.69 12.29 5.27
C ASP A 240 9.30 11.61 5.30
N PHE A 241 9.12 10.55 6.11
CA PHE A 241 7.88 9.76 6.22
C PHE A 241 7.28 9.30 4.87
N GLY A 242 8.14 8.88 3.93
CA GLY A 242 7.75 8.53 2.56
C GLY A 242 6.62 7.53 2.48
N ARG A 243 5.60 7.84 1.66
CA ARG A 243 4.45 6.98 1.40
C ARG A 243 4.80 5.72 0.62
N GLY A 244 5.96 5.71 -0.05
CA GLY A 244 6.40 4.58 -0.86
C GLY A 244 7.88 4.61 -1.21
N SER A 245 8.41 3.44 -1.49
CA SER A 245 9.78 3.27 -1.97
C SER A 245 9.95 3.93 -3.35
N SER A 246 11.05 4.63 -3.56
CA SER A 246 11.49 5.10 -4.88
C SER A 246 12.63 4.26 -5.43
N PHE A 247 13.45 3.67 -4.54
CA PHE A 247 14.53 2.75 -4.88
C PHE A 247 14.61 1.62 -3.85
N VAL A 248 14.68 0.37 -4.30
CA VAL A 248 14.76 -0.83 -3.47
C VAL A 248 15.84 -1.76 -4.03
N GLU A 249 16.57 -2.43 -3.17
CA GLU A 249 17.57 -3.44 -3.51
C GLU A 249 17.29 -4.73 -2.74
N THR A 250 17.38 -5.87 -3.41
CA THR A 250 17.35 -7.16 -2.73
C THR A 250 18.68 -7.38 -2.00
N VAL A 251 18.58 -7.78 -0.75
CA VAL A 251 19.72 -7.98 0.16
C VAL A 251 19.52 -9.27 0.94
N GLU A 252 20.56 -9.78 1.59
CA GLU A 252 20.44 -10.85 2.58
C GLU A 252 20.47 -10.25 3.97
N VAL A 253 19.43 -10.49 4.76
CA VAL A 253 19.29 -10.04 6.16
C VAL A 253 18.67 -11.15 6.99
N PRO A 254 19.47 -12.15 7.40
CA PRO A 254 18.98 -13.30 8.17
C PRO A 254 18.28 -12.91 9.48
N GLU A 255 18.67 -11.78 10.06
CA GLU A 255 18.14 -11.29 11.34
C GLU A 255 16.65 -10.98 11.33
N ILE A 256 16.08 -10.66 10.17
CA ILE A 256 14.62 -10.42 10.05
C ILE A 256 13.86 -11.68 9.62
N GLU A 257 14.53 -12.72 9.16
CA GLU A 257 13.87 -13.92 8.65
C GLU A 257 13.28 -14.77 9.78
N ALA A 258 14.06 -15.06 10.82
CA ALA A 258 13.57 -15.87 11.94
C ALA A 258 12.37 -15.22 12.67
N PRO A 259 12.38 -13.91 13.00
CA PRO A 259 11.18 -13.22 13.50
C PRO A 259 9.99 -13.29 12.54
N ALA A 260 10.22 -13.12 11.22
CA ALA A 260 9.17 -13.19 10.21
C ALA A 260 8.54 -14.59 10.17
N HIS A 261 9.33 -15.65 10.21
CA HIS A 261 8.84 -17.03 10.23
C HIS A 261 7.99 -17.31 11.45
N ARG A 262 8.42 -16.89 12.66
CA ARG A 262 7.63 -17.06 13.90
C ARG A 262 6.27 -16.37 13.80
N LEU A 263 6.27 -15.10 13.36
CA LEU A 263 5.03 -14.32 13.22
C LEU A 263 4.03 -14.99 12.28
N LEU A 264 4.50 -15.49 11.14
CA LEU A 264 3.66 -16.12 10.13
C LEU A 264 3.17 -17.51 10.57
N ALA A 265 4.01 -18.26 11.27
CA ALA A 265 3.67 -19.58 11.81
C ALA A 265 2.61 -19.46 12.91
N ALA A 266 2.71 -18.48 13.80
CA ALA A 266 1.79 -18.28 14.93
C ALA A 266 0.33 -18.10 14.51
N ILE A 267 0.09 -17.59 13.29
CA ILE A 267 -1.27 -17.37 12.75
C ILE A 267 -1.59 -18.26 11.55
N HIS A 268 -0.77 -19.28 11.26
CA HIS A 268 -0.93 -20.16 10.10
C HIS A 268 -1.18 -19.41 8.80
N TYR A 269 -0.40 -18.35 8.57
CA TYR A 269 -0.61 -17.44 7.44
C TYR A 269 -0.49 -18.13 6.10
N THR A 270 -1.48 -17.96 5.22
CA THR A 270 -1.44 -18.46 3.83
C THR A 270 -1.67 -17.32 2.85
N GLY A 271 -0.78 -17.13 1.87
CA GLY A 271 -0.87 -16.10 0.84
C GLY A 271 0.39 -15.23 0.74
N LEU A 272 0.27 -14.09 0.04
CA LEU A 272 1.36 -13.13 -0.13
C LEU A 272 1.49 -12.22 1.08
N VAL A 273 2.73 -11.95 1.49
CA VAL A 273 3.03 -11.06 2.61
C VAL A 273 4.29 -10.24 2.38
N GLU A 274 4.28 -9.01 2.89
CA GLU A 274 5.45 -8.16 3.13
C GLU A 274 5.45 -7.74 4.60
N LEU A 275 6.49 -8.12 5.35
CA LEU A 275 6.75 -7.65 6.70
C LEU A 275 7.83 -6.56 6.63
N GLU A 276 7.50 -5.35 7.06
CA GLU A 276 8.44 -4.22 7.08
C GLU A 276 9.12 -4.14 8.45
N PHE A 277 10.45 -4.09 8.45
CA PHE A 277 11.29 -3.89 9.63
C PHE A 277 12.08 -2.60 9.51
N LYS A 278 12.41 -1.98 10.63
CA LYS A 278 13.33 -0.85 10.68
C LYS A 278 14.47 -1.15 11.64
N TYR A 279 15.71 -0.97 11.16
CA TYR A 279 16.89 -1.10 12.00
C TYR A 279 17.01 0.11 12.92
N ASP A 280 16.99 -0.14 14.23
CA ASP A 280 17.18 0.88 15.25
C ASP A 280 18.64 0.88 15.68
N ARG A 281 19.36 1.95 15.34
CA ARG A 281 20.80 2.09 15.67
C ARG A 281 21.06 2.24 17.15
N ARG A 282 20.06 2.61 17.96
CA ARG A 282 20.19 2.85 19.41
C ARG A 282 20.44 1.54 20.16
N ASP A 283 19.72 0.49 19.79
CA ASP A 283 19.82 -0.84 20.40
C ASP A 283 20.33 -1.92 19.41
N ARG A 284 20.60 -1.55 18.15
CA ARG A 284 21.09 -2.43 17.08
C ARG A 284 20.13 -3.57 16.74
N ARG A 285 18.82 -3.32 16.82
CA ARG A 285 17.78 -4.32 16.56
C ARG A 285 16.91 -3.95 15.36
N TYR A 286 16.40 -4.97 14.70
CA TYR A 286 15.37 -4.82 13.68
C TYR A 286 14.00 -4.89 14.33
N LYS A 287 13.23 -3.82 14.25
CA LYS A 287 11.90 -3.69 14.84
C LYS A 287 10.81 -3.78 13.78
N LEU A 288 9.82 -4.65 14.00
CA LEU A 288 8.67 -4.81 13.11
C LEU A 288 7.87 -3.50 13.06
N LEU A 289 7.64 -2.97 11.84
CA LEU A 289 6.88 -1.74 11.62
C LEU A 289 5.50 -1.95 11.03
N ASP A 290 5.38 -2.89 10.08
CA ASP A 290 4.15 -3.08 9.32
C ASP A 290 4.02 -4.51 8.81
N PHE A 291 2.78 -4.94 8.63
CA PHE A 291 2.41 -6.24 8.08
C PHE A 291 1.44 -6.00 6.90
N ASN A 292 1.89 -6.24 5.67
CA ASN A 292 1.12 -6.07 4.46
C ASN A 292 0.69 -7.43 3.90
N ALA A 293 -0.58 -7.81 4.08
CA ALA A 293 -1.15 -9.08 3.60
C ALA A 293 -1.66 -8.99 2.16
N ARG A 294 -0.86 -8.44 1.27
CA ARG A 294 -1.18 -8.20 -0.14
C ARG A 294 0.09 -7.91 -0.93
N ILE A 295 -0.03 -7.82 -2.26
CA ILE A 295 1.09 -7.41 -3.12
C ILE A 295 1.59 -6.00 -2.75
N TRP A 296 2.90 -5.76 -2.82
CA TRP A 296 3.56 -4.49 -2.49
C TRP A 296 4.03 -3.74 -3.74
N THR A 297 4.42 -2.49 -3.55
CA THR A 297 4.64 -1.54 -4.65
C THR A 297 5.81 -1.95 -5.56
N TRP A 298 6.86 -2.52 -5.00
CA TRP A 298 8.08 -2.91 -5.71
C TRP A 298 8.13 -4.41 -6.06
N SER A 299 6.97 -5.07 -6.10
CA SER A 299 6.87 -6.53 -6.31
C SER A 299 7.42 -7.03 -7.66
N SER A 300 7.50 -6.17 -8.69
CA SER A 300 8.16 -6.54 -9.96
C SER A 300 9.66 -6.81 -9.79
N LEU A 301 10.33 -6.22 -8.78
CA LEU A 301 11.70 -6.57 -8.39
C LEU A 301 11.85 -8.05 -8.13
N CYS A 302 10.87 -8.65 -7.44
CA CYS A 302 10.92 -10.04 -7.02
C CYS A 302 10.96 -10.99 -8.22
N CYS A 303 10.17 -10.71 -9.28
CA CYS A 303 10.23 -11.48 -10.52
C CYS A 303 11.65 -11.47 -11.10
N ARG A 304 12.29 -10.30 -11.16
CA ARG A 304 13.67 -10.18 -11.65
C ARG A 304 14.69 -10.85 -10.72
N ALA A 305 14.40 -10.91 -9.43
CA ALA A 305 15.21 -11.62 -8.44
C ALA A 305 14.98 -13.16 -8.45
N GLY A 306 14.04 -13.66 -9.26
CA GLY A 306 13.76 -15.09 -9.44
C GLY A 306 12.52 -15.59 -8.67
N VAL A 307 11.75 -14.71 -8.04
CA VAL A 307 10.53 -15.05 -7.30
C VAL A 307 9.33 -14.33 -7.90
N ASP A 308 8.59 -15.01 -8.76
CA ASP A 308 7.39 -14.45 -9.40
C ASP A 308 6.14 -14.72 -8.53
N TYR A 309 5.98 -13.94 -7.48
CA TYR A 309 4.94 -14.10 -6.47
C TYR A 309 3.51 -14.18 -7.02
N PRO A 310 3.05 -13.30 -7.94
CA PRO A 310 1.70 -13.41 -8.46
C PRO A 310 1.44 -14.72 -9.20
N TYR A 311 2.41 -15.18 -10.01
CA TYR A 311 2.29 -16.43 -10.74
C TYR A 311 2.35 -17.64 -9.81
N LEU A 312 3.25 -17.64 -8.82
CA LEU A 312 3.34 -18.71 -7.83
C LEU A 312 2.05 -18.83 -7.00
N LEU A 313 1.48 -17.70 -6.56
CA LEU A 313 0.20 -17.70 -5.86
C LEU A 313 -0.93 -18.21 -6.76
N TRP A 314 -0.99 -17.77 -8.02
CA TRP A 314 -1.99 -18.27 -8.95
C TRP A 314 -1.88 -19.78 -9.15
N ARG A 315 -0.68 -20.32 -9.31
CA ARG A 315 -0.44 -21.77 -9.37
C ARG A 315 -0.90 -22.49 -8.09
N MET A 316 -0.59 -21.94 -6.93
CA MET A 316 -1.01 -22.50 -5.64
C MET A 316 -2.54 -22.53 -5.53
N MET A 317 -3.24 -21.48 -5.97
CA MET A 317 -4.71 -21.44 -6.00
C MET A 317 -5.32 -22.52 -6.92
N LEU A 318 -4.60 -22.96 -7.92
CA LEU A 318 -5.02 -24.08 -8.80
C LEU A 318 -4.69 -25.46 -8.23
N GLY A 319 -4.12 -25.53 -7.01
CA GLY A 319 -3.69 -26.79 -6.41
C GLY A 319 -2.35 -27.34 -6.94
N ASN A 320 -1.62 -26.54 -7.73
CA ASN A 320 -0.32 -26.96 -8.22
C ASN A 320 0.74 -26.85 -7.13
N ARG A 321 1.65 -27.80 -7.07
CA ARG A 321 2.82 -27.73 -6.19
C ARG A 321 3.69 -26.53 -6.59
N VAL A 322 4.01 -25.70 -5.61
CA VAL A 322 4.96 -24.58 -5.74
C VAL A 322 6.29 -25.05 -5.12
N PRO A 323 7.41 -24.99 -5.85
CA PRO A 323 8.72 -25.32 -5.29
C PRO A 323 9.14 -24.28 -4.25
N GLU A 324 10.04 -24.68 -3.34
CA GLU A 324 10.70 -23.72 -2.46
C GLU A 324 11.67 -22.87 -3.28
N ILE A 325 11.51 -21.54 -3.18
CA ILE A 325 12.30 -20.57 -3.95
C ILE A 325 12.82 -19.47 -3.02
N ARG A 326 14.11 -19.18 -3.11
CA ARG A 326 14.71 -18.01 -2.50
C ARG A 326 15.16 -17.03 -3.58
N GLY A 327 14.79 -15.77 -3.42
CA GLY A 327 15.18 -14.68 -4.33
C GLY A 327 16.66 -14.32 -4.19
N ARG A 328 17.26 -13.89 -5.31
CA ARG A 328 18.68 -13.49 -5.36
C ARG A 328 18.86 -12.08 -4.81
N ALA A 329 19.93 -11.85 -4.07
CA ALA A 329 20.37 -10.51 -3.66
C ALA A 329 21.02 -9.73 -4.82
N GLY A 330 21.16 -8.41 -4.65
CA GLY A 330 21.84 -7.51 -5.59
C GLY A 330 21.00 -7.05 -6.78
N VAL A 331 19.71 -7.38 -6.83
CA VAL A 331 18.78 -6.86 -7.85
C VAL A 331 18.15 -5.57 -7.35
N ARG A 332 18.03 -4.57 -8.23
CA ARG A 332 17.54 -3.22 -7.90
C ARG A 332 16.25 -2.90 -8.61
N TRP A 333 15.48 -2.04 -8.00
CA TRP A 333 14.22 -1.52 -8.54
C TRP A 333 14.13 -0.02 -8.36
N VAL A 334 13.64 0.67 -9.38
CA VAL A 334 13.51 2.12 -9.37
C VAL A 334 12.18 2.59 -9.95
N ARG A 335 11.60 3.58 -9.30
CA ARG A 335 10.48 4.38 -9.81
C ARG A 335 10.98 5.79 -10.11
N MET A 336 11.43 6.03 -11.35
CA MET A 336 12.14 7.25 -11.75
C MET A 336 11.42 8.54 -11.36
N LEU A 337 10.09 8.65 -11.59
CA LEU A 337 9.31 9.85 -11.26
C LEU A 337 9.23 10.17 -9.75
N ALA A 338 9.57 9.22 -8.90
CA ALA A 338 9.68 9.43 -7.46
C ALA A 338 11.14 9.49 -7.01
N ASP A 339 12.04 8.75 -7.69
CA ASP A 339 13.43 8.64 -7.30
C ASP A 339 14.27 9.86 -7.65
N VAL A 340 14.05 10.45 -8.83
CA VAL A 340 14.77 11.67 -9.24
C VAL A 340 14.53 12.83 -8.26
N PRO A 341 13.28 13.22 -7.90
CA PRO A 341 13.08 14.27 -6.92
C PRO A 341 13.55 13.89 -5.52
N ALA A 342 13.46 12.61 -5.11
CA ALA A 342 14.00 12.15 -3.83
C ALA A 342 15.53 12.30 -3.80
N ALA A 343 16.21 11.80 -4.84
CA ALA A 343 17.67 11.90 -4.97
C ALA A 343 18.13 13.36 -4.99
N PHE A 344 17.45 14.23 -5.72
CA PHE A 344 17.76 15.66 -5.75
C PHE A 344 17.69 16.29 -4.35
N GLN A 345 16.62 16.00 -3.58
CA GLN A 345 16.51 16.48 -2.21
C GLN A 345 17.61 15.94 -1.29
N GLU A 346 17.99 14.67 -1.43
CA GLU A 346 19.10 14.07 -0.66
C GLU A 346 20.47 14.64 -1.06
N LEU A 347 20.68 14.96 -2.33
CA LEU A 347 21.89 15.64 -2.82
C LEU A 347 22.01 17.06 -2.24
N VAL A 348 20.93 17.85 -2.28
CA VAL A 348 20.89 19.21 -1.72
C VAL A 348 21.14 19.19 -0.20
N ARG A 349 20.65 18.17 0.50
CA ARG A 349 20.90 17.99 1.95
C ARG A 349 22.27 17.39 2.28
N GLY A 350 23.10 17.11 1.29
CA GLY A 350 24.43 16.50 1.46
C GLY A 350 24.42 15.05 1.96
N ARG A 351 23.25 14.37 1.92
CA ARG A 351 23.10 12.98 2.35
C ARG A 351 23.36 11.95 1.26
N LEU A 352 23.41 12.37 0.00
CA LEU A 352 23.73 11.55 -1.16
C LEU A 352 24.80 12.24 -2.00
N ARG A 353 25.76 11.50 -2.57
CA ARG A 353 26.71 12.00 -3.55
C ARG A 353 26.25 11.63 -4.95
N VAL A 354 26.54 12.48 -5.95
CA VAL A 354 26.19 12.22 -7.35
C VAL A 354 26.78 10.89 -7.84
N ALA A 355 28.04 10.61 -7.48
CA ALA A 355 28.70 9.35 -7.86
C ALA A 355 27.99 8.11 -7.28
N ASP A 356 27.45 8.20 -6.04
CA ASP A 356 26.72 7.11 -5.41
C ASP A 356 25.33 6.93 -6.03
N TYR A 357 24.68 8.04 -6.41
CA TYR A 357 23.43 7.99 -7.15
C TYR A 357 23.62 7.27 -8.50
N VAL A 358 24.60 7.68 -9.30
CA VAL A 358 24.92 7.03 -10.59
C VAL A 358 25.31 5.56 -10.38
N ARG A 359 26.13 5.27 -9.37
CA ARG A 359 26.54 3.90 -9.03
C ARG A 359 25.36 3.02 -8.66
N SER A 360 24.29 3.58 -8.06
CA SER A 360 23.11 2.82 -7.67
C SER A 360 22.36 2.20 -8.87
N PHE A 361 22.59 2.65 -10.08
CA PHE A 361 21.99 2.09 -11.31
C PHE A 361 22.80 0.95 -11.95
N ARG A 362 23.96 0.60 -11.39
CA ARG A 362 24.79 -0.48 -11.94
C ARG A 362 24.23 -1.86 -11.54
N GLY A 363 24.33 -2.84 -12.44
CA GLY A 363 23.87 -4.22 -12.23
C GLY A 363 22.42 -4.47 -12.65
N PRO A 364 21.81 -5.59 -12.21
CA PRO A 364 20.44 -5.93 -12.59
C PRO A 364 19.44 -4.92 -12.04
N LEU A 365 18.77 -4.17 -12.94
CA LEU A 365 17.84 -3.10 -12.59
C LEU A 365 16.45 -3.36 -13.19
N GLU A 366 15.44 -3.27 -12.37
CA GLU A 366 14.02 -3.32 -12.74
C GLU A 366 13.41 -1.93 -12.68
N PHE A 367 12.80 -1.47 -13.76
CA PHE A 367 12.04 -0.23 -13.76
C PHE A 367 10.58 -0.49 -13.38
N ALA A 368 10.08 0.30 -12.45
CA ALA A 368 8.73 0.16 -11.89
C ALA A 368 7.62 0.14 -12.95
N LEU A 369 7.73 0.99 -13.97
CA LEU A 369 6.69 1.22 -14.97
C LEU A 369 7.13 0.84 -16.40
N SER A 370 8.40 0.95 -16.71
CA SER A 370 8.93 0.68 -18.05
C SER A 370 9.33 -0.79 -18.18
N ALA A 371 8.84 -1.46 -19.21
CA ALA A 371 9.26 -2.80 -19.59
C ALA A 371 9.31 -2.88 -21.12
N ALA A 372 10.35 -3.52 -21.66
CA ALA A 372 10.56 -3.60 -23.12
C ALA A 372 9.38 -4.31 -23.83
N ASP A 373 8.81 -5.31 -23.18
CA ASP A 373 7.68 -6.08 -23.67
C ASP A 373 6.31 -5.43 -23.41
N ASP A 374 6.27 -4.33 -22.59
CA ASP A 374 5.05 -3.62 -22.22
C ASP A 374 5.34 -2.14 -21.92
N PRO A 375 5.68 -1.31 -22.92
CA PRO A 375 6.21 0.05 -22.72
C PRO A 375 5.14 1.08 -22.31
N TRP A 376 3.87 0.90 -22.71
CA TRP A 376 2.83 1.92 -22.60
C TRP A 376 2.56 2.43 -21.20
N PRO A 377 2.53 1.60 -20.14
CA PRO A 377 2.35 2.11 -18.77
C PRO A 377 3.45 3.10 -18.35
N GLY A 378 4.68 2.88 -18.77
CA GLY A 378 5.82 3.80 -18.50
C GLY A 378 5.75 5.09 -19.32
N VAL A 379 5.41 5.00 -20.61
CA VAL A 379 5.30 6.16 -21.49
C VAL A 379 4.15 7.07 -21.11
N LEU A 380 3.01 6.50 -20.74
CA LEU A 380 1.78 7.27 -20.46
C LEU A 380 1.65 7.74 -18.99
N ASP A 381 2.50 7.29 -18.06
CA ASP A 381 2.43 7.74 -16.65
C ASP A 381 2.72 9.25 -16.53
N VAL A 382 3.64 9.80 -17.31
CA VAL A 382 3.99 11.23 -17.28
C VAL A 382 2.81 12.11 -17.70
N PRO A 383 2.21 11.95 -18.90
CA PRO A 383 1.07 12.78 -19.30
C PRO A 383 -0.17 12.58 -18.41
N ILE A 384 -0.43 11.37 -17.90
CA ILE A 384 -1.53 11.12 -16.98
C ILE A 384 -1.34 11.90 -15.67
N ARG A 385 -0.13 11.92 -15.11
CA ARG A 385 0.17 12.69 -13.89
C ARG A 385 0.13 14.18 -14.13
N ALA A 386 0.66 14.65 -15.25
CA ALA A 386 0.58 16.06 -15.64
C ALA A 386 -0.88 16.52 -15.73
N HIS A 387 -1.72 15.76 -16.42
CA HIS A 387 -3.16 16.02 -16.51
C HIS A 387 -3.85 16.01 -15.14
N ALA A 388 -3.56 15.03 -14.28
CA ALA A 388 -4.12 14.95 -12.94
C ALA A 388 -3.66 16.12 -12.05
N PHE A 389 -2.46 16.64 -12.24
CA PHE A 389 -1.94 17.80 -11.53
C PHE A 389 -2.63 19.09 -11.99
N THR A 390 -2.77 19.29 -13.29
CA THR A 390 -3.47 20.48 -13.86
C THR A 390 -4.94 20.50 -13.46
N THR A 391 -5.62 19.36 -13.48
CA THR A 391 -7.04 19.28 -13.06
C THR A 391 -7.21 19.58 -11.56
N LYS A 392 -6.28 19.17 -10.70
CA LYS A 392 -6.31 19.54 -9.27
C LYS A 392 -6.07 21.01 -9.05
N ILE A 393 -5.13 21.65 -9.76
CA ILE A 393 -4.89 23.09 -9.69
C ILE A 393 -6.13 23.86 -10.12
N LEU A 394 -6.74 23.48 -11.26
CA LEU A 394 -7.95 24.11 -11.77
C LEU A 394 -9.14 23.95 -10.80
N ALA A 395 -9.31 22.77 -10.21
CA ALA A 395 -10.36 22.54 -9.21
C ALA A 395 -10.13 23.36 -7.91
N HIS A 396 -8.87 23.53 -7.50
CA HIS A 396 -8.53 24.37 -6.36
C HIS A 396 -8.78 25.86 -6.66
N ALA A 397 -8.39 26.34 -7.83
CA ALA A 397 -8.63 27.71 -8.30
C ALA A 397 -10.14 28.01 -8.41
N THR A 398 -10.94 27.08 -8.94
CA THR A 398 -12.39 27.25 -9.02
C THR A 398 -13.08 27.25 -7.66
N ASN A 399 -12.59 26.47 -6.69
CA ASN A 399 -13.09 26.52 -5.30
C ASN A 399 -12.72 27.81 -4.59
N LEU A 400 -11.50 28.33 -4.81
CA LEU A 400 -11.11 29.66 -4.28
C LEU A 400 -11.97 30.77 -4.88
N ALA A 401 -12.22 30.74 -6.21
CA ALA A 401 -13.07 31.72 -6.88
C ALA A 401 -14.53 31.67 -6.36
N ARG A 402 -15.06 30.49 -6.05
CA ARG A 402 -16.38 30.33 -5.44
C ARG A 402 -16.44 30.89 -4.01
N THR A 403 -15.40 30.71 -3.20
CA THR A 403 -15.33 31.27 -1.84
C THR A 403 -15.21 32.78 -1.85
N VAL A 404 -14.43 33.35 -2.77
CA VAL A 404 -14.30 34.81 -2.93
C VAL A 404 -15.63 35.43 -3.40
N ASN A 405 -16.33 34.83 -4.35
CA ASN A 405 -17.65 35.31 -4.79
C ASN A 405 -18.73 35.24 -3.68
N TRP A 406 -18.63 34.25 -2.78
CA TRP A 406 -19.58 34.08 -1.67
C TRP A 406 -19.38 35.19 -0.58
N THR A 407 -18.15 35.64 -0.36
CA THR A 407 -17.83 36.73 0.54
C THR A 407 -18.28 38.07 -0.02
N HIS A 408 -18.20 38.31 -1.34
CA HIS A 408 -18.72 39.50 -2.00
C HIS A 408 -20.26 39.58 -2.06
N ALA A 409 -20.93 38.41 -2.14
CA ALA A 409 -22.39 38.37 -2.12
C ALA A 409 -23.00 38.64 -0.74
N ARG A 410 -22.30 38.40 0.36
CA ARG A 410 -22.75 38.72 1.73
C ARG A 410 -22.49 40.20 2.15
N GLY A 411 -21.66 40.93 1.41
CA GLY A 411 -21.37 42.35 1.69
C GLY A 411 -22.46 43.32 1.27
N ARG A 412 -23.55 42.89 0.64
CA ARG A 412 -24.71 43.74 0.28
C ARG A 412 -25.96 43.28 1.05
N ALA A 413 -25.95 43.48 2.37
CA ALA A 413 -27.19 43.55 3.14
C ALA A 413 -27.84 44.92 2.91
N PRO A 414 -29.12 45.03 2.55
CA PRO A 414 -29.79 46.31 2.53
C PRO A 414 -29.90 46.89 3.95
N GLY A 415 -29.47 48.13 4.11
CA GLY A 415 -29.58 48.87 5.37
C GLY A 415 -31.04 48.93 5.86
N PRO A 416 -31.25 49.09 7.19
CA PRO A 416 -32.60 49.14 7.77
C PRO A 416 -33.35 50.34 7.21
N LYS A 417 -34.56 50.12 6.66
CA LYS A 417 -35.52 51.19 6.36
C LYS A 417 -35.94 51.86 7.67
N LEU A 418 -35.67 53.15 7.80
CA LEU A 418 -36.24 53.98 8.86
C LEU A 418 -37.75 54.02 8.67
N ASP A 419 -38.48 53.58 9.67
CA ASP A 419 -39.94 53.65 9.76
C ASP A 419 -40.32 55.07 10.25
N GLU A 420 -40.82 55.93 9.33
CA GLU A 420 -41.45 57.19 9.64
C GLU A 420 -42.92 57.00 9.91
N SER A 421 -43.27 56.66 11.18
CA SER A 421 -44.68 56.83 11.62
C SER A 421 -44.74 57.00 13.14
N LEU A 422 -44.71 58.28 13.61
CA LEU A 422 -45.31 58.66 14.90
C LEU A 422 -46.31 59.77 14.64
N PRO A 423 -47.58 59.55 14.97
CA PRO A 423 -48.55 60.65 15.07
C PRO A 423 -48.44 61.35 16.42
N ARG A 424 -48.91 62.63 16.44
CA ARG A 424 -48.99 63.61 17.52
C ARG A 424 -49.64 63.14 18.82
#